data_cb1545f95d8d337b8e15ac2d37d994c0
#
_entry.id   cb1545f95d8d337b8e15ac2d37d994c0
#
_cell.length_a   1.000
_cell.length_b   1.000
_cell.length_c   1.000
_cell.angle_alpha   90.00
_cell.angle_beta   90.00
_cell.angle_gamma   90.00
#
_symmetry.space_group_name_H-M   'P 1'
#
loop_
_entity.id
_entity.type
_entity.pdbx_description
1 polymer ?
#
loop_
_entity_poly.entity_id
_entity_poly.type
_entity_poly.pdbx_seq_one_letter_code
_entity_poly.pdbx_strand_id
1 'polypeptide(L)'
;MKRATTIVFLIAMLAPAVVLAQGANAVPLDKATVSKEIAQRTLMKNQISSTVARQIVDACVEFARAQPGGPGNYAIFVLAPNGDIVDAHVMDGVLPIGVETGLLKAKTALYARTPSSAVAQRFSDVDGRVIRLDLGKESGLAYYFVGGGLPIVVENNLIGAIGVGGGNMDEQCAYQALTKVLGPQPPLPTPAGRGAPGGSPPAGGAGRQGGRGQ
;
A
#
# COMPACT_ATOMS: atom_id res chain seq x y z
N MET A 1 -24.14 88.12 23.28
CA MET A 1 -24.07 86.94 24.14
C MET A 1 -24.54 85.75 23.31
N LYS A 2 -23.60 84.92 22.78
CA LYS A 2 -23.90 83.74 21.94
C LYS A 2 -23.66 82.49 22.81
N ARG A 3 -24.74 81.78 23.05
CA ARG A 3 -24.64 80.48 23.79
C ARG A 3 -24.27 79.36 22.81
N ALA A 4 -23.13 78.72 22.98
CA ALA A 4 -22.72 77.57 22.25
C ALA A 4 -23.33 76.35 22.91
N THR A 5 -24.10 75.55 22.16
CA THR A 5 -24.70 74.32 22.58
C THR A 5 -23.75 73.18 22.16
N THR A 6 -23.08 72.52 23.09
CA THR A 6 -22.20 71.39 22.84
C THR A 6 -23.07 70.11 22.78
N ILE A 7 -23.16 69.51 21.61
CA ILE A 7 -23.80 68.21 21.41
C ILE A 7 -22.74 67.14 21.67
N VAL A 8 -22.90 66.34 22.71
CA VAL A 8 -22.06 65.17 23.02
C VAL A 8 -22.67 63.99 22.27
N PHE A 9 -21.95 63.49 21.25
CA PHE A 9 -22.30 62.24 20.55
C PHE A 9 -21.78 61.07 21.36
N LEU A 10 -22.67 60.30 21.95
CA LEU A 10 -22.37 59.02 22.64
C LEU A 10 -22.33 57.93 21.57
N ILE A 11 -21.12 57.54 21.13
CA ILE A 11 -20.95 56.39 20.23
C ILE A 11 -20.97 55.12 21.11
N ALA A 12 -22.10 54.43 21.08
CA ALA A 12 -22.22 53.08 21.65
C ALA A 12 -21.47 52.10 20.77
N MET A 13 -20.30 51.65 21.21
CA MET A 13 -19.60 50.52 20.57
C MET A 13 -20.40 49.24 20.81
N LEU A 14 -21.15 48.77 19.81
CA LEU A 14 -21.63 47.41 19.79
C LEU A 14 -20.44 46.50 19.45
N ALA A 15 -19.88 45.87 20.47
CA ALA A 15 -18.97 44.73 20.29
C ALA A 15 -19.79 43.53 19.75
N PRO A 16 -19.40 42.91 18.62
CA PRO A 16 -20.04 41.68 18.19
C PRO A 16 -19.74 40.59 19.21
N ALA A 17 -20.76 40.08 19.88
CA ALA A 17 -20.67 38.88 20.65
C ALA A 17 -20.36 37.73 19.69
N VAL A 18 -19.10 37.32 19.60
CA VAL A 18 -18.72 36.04 18.97
C VAL A 18 -19.32 34.95 19.82
N VAL A 19 -20.50 34.49 19.47
CA VAL A 19 -21.07 33.26 19.98
C VAL A 19 -20.21 32.14 19.42
N LEU A 20 -19.20 31.70 20.18
CA LEU A 20 -18.57 30.41 19.96
C LEU A 20 -19.69 29.37 20.11
N ALA A 21 -20.20 28.88 18.98
CA ALA A 21 -21.03 27.71 18.95
C ALA A 21 -20.17 26.56 19.46
N GLN A 22 -20.16 26.36 20.78
CA GLN A 22 -19.70 25.12 21.38
C GLN A 22 -20.62 24.06 20.77
N GLY A 23 -20.03 23.17 19.94
CA GLY A 23 -20.75 22.05 19.38
C GLY A 23 -21.44 21.30 20.50
N ALA A 24 -22.75 21.48 20.56
CA ALA A 24 -23.58 20.79 21.56
C ALA A 24 -23.34 19.31 21.38
N ASN A 25 -22.91 18.64 22.47
CA ASN A 25 -22.85 17.19 22.67
C ASN A 25 -21.59 16.43 22.28
N ALA A 26 -20.41 17.04 22.22
CA ALA A 26 -19.20 16.24 22.26
C ALA A 26 -19.06 15.63 23.67
N VAL A 27 -19.28 14.34 23.81
CA VAL A 27 -18.99 13.64 25.06
C VAL A 27 -17.48 13.71 25.31
N PRO A 28 -17.00 14.17 26.47
CA PRO A 28 -15.59 14.15 26.79
C PRO A 28 -15.01 12.73 26.62
N LEU A 29 -13.81 12.61 26.05
CA LEU A 29 -13.19 11.31 25.75
C LEU A 29 -13.04 10.42 26.99
N ASP A 30 -12.82 10.99 28.17
CA ASP A 30 -12.73 10.31 29.45
C ASP A 30 -14.07 9.69 29.89
N LYS A 31 -15.20 10.18 29.35
CA LYS A 31 -16.55 9.67 29.58
C LYS A 31 -17.10 8.83 28.44
N ALA A 32 -16.43 8.78 27.31
CA ALA A 32 -16.77 7.97 26.14
C ALA A 32 -16.23 6.53 26.28
N THR A 33 -16.36 5.94 27.46
CA THR A 33 -15.86 4.59 27.70
C THR A 33 -16.96 3.55 27.46
N VAL A 34 -16.57 2.44 26.85
CA VAL A 34 -17.42 1.26 26.68
C VAL A 34 -16.97 0.17 27.64
N SER A 35 -17.85 -0.79 27.97
CA SER A 35 -17.42 -1.91 28.79
C SER A 35 -16.36 -2.74 28.10
N LYS A 36 -15.55 -3.48 28.90
CA LYS A 36 -14.51 -4.36 28.36
C LYS A 36 -15.04 -5.37 27.35
N GLU A 37 -16.24 -5.89 27.56
CA GLU A 37 -16.92 -6.88 26.71
C GLU A 37 -17.30 -6.24 25.37
N ILE A 38 -17.80 -5.01 25.38
CA ILE A 38 -18.12 -4.26 24.16
C ILE A 38 -16.82 -3.92 23.43
N ALA A 39 -15.79 -3.45 24.14
CA ALA A 39 -14.49 -3.15 23.55
C ALA A 39 -13.88 -4.39 22.88
N GLN A 40 -13.91 -5.55 23.52
CA GLN A 40 -13.39 -6.81 22.95
C GLN A 40 -14.13 -7.25 21.67
N ARG A 41 -15.43 -6.98 21.55
CA ARG A 41 -16.21 -7.28 20.34
C ARG A 41 -16.00 -6.24 19.23
N THR A 42 -15.68 -5.01 19.59
CA THR A 42 -15.62 -3.87 18.65
C THR A 42 -14.21 -3.58 18.19
N LEU A 43 -13.20 -3.80 19.05
CA LEU A 43 -11.79 -3.53 18.76
C LEU A 43 -11.12 -4.78 18.17
N MET A 44 -11.20 -4.93 16.86
CA MET A 44 -10.34 -5.90 16.15
C MET A 44 -8.98 -5.27 15.89
N LYS A 45 -7.98 -5.60 16.72
CA LYS A 45 -6.58 -5.22 16.50
C LYS A 45 -5.92 -6.23 15.55
N ASN A 46 -6.32 -6.23 14.30
CA ASN A 46 -5.69 -7.04 13.26
C ASN A 46 -4.53 -6.26 12.63
N GLN A 47 -3.45 -6.11 13.39
CA GLN A 47 -2.26 -5.41 12.94
C GLN A 47 -1.03 -6.20 13.35
N ILE A 48 -0.04 -6.25 12.45
CA ILE A 48 1.27 -6.82 12.75
C ILE A 48 1.93 -6.03 13.91
N SER A 49 2.52 -6.76 14.87
CA SER A 49 3.28 -6.11 15.94
C SER A 49 4.63 -5.60 15.43
N SER A 50 5.13 -4.52 16.03
CA SER A 50 6.45 -3.97 15.68
C SER A 50 7.59 -4.97 15.91
N THR A 51 7.47 -5.83 16.91
CA THR A 51 8.47 -6.89 17.17
C THR A 51 8.54 -7.89 16.01
N VAL A 52 7.39 -8.37 15.52
CA VAL A 52 7.35 -9.29 14.38
C VAL A 52 7.74 -8.60 13.09
N ALA A 53 7.34 -7.33 12.89
CA ALA A 53 7.77 -6.53 11.76
C ALA A 53 9.30 -6.40 11.69
N ARG A 54 9.96 -6.12 12.84
CA ARG A 54 11.43 -6.10 12.94
C ARG A 54 12.05 -7.44 12.57
N GLN A 55 11.52 -8.55 13.08
CA GLN A 55 12.03 -9.88 12.75
C GLN A 55 11.95 -10.18 11.24
N ILE A 56 10.87 -9.75 10.59
CA ILE A 56 10.71 -9.89 9.13
C ILE A 56 11.74 -9.04 8.39
N VAL A 57 11.95 -7.79 8.80
CA VAL A 57 12.98 -6.92 8.22
C VAL A 57 14.36 -7.53 8.37
N ASP A 58 14.71 -7.99 9.56
CA ASP A 58 16.02 -8.59 9.85
C ASP A 58 16.23 -9.88 9.03
N ALA A 59 15.20 -10.71 8.86
CA ALA A 59 15.26 -11.91 8.04
C ALA A 59 15.50 -11.59 6.54
N CYS A 60 14.90 -10.51 6.01
CA CYS A 60 15.16 -10.07 4.64
C CYS A 60 16.60 -9.49 4.50
N VAL A 61 17.09 -8.74 5.48
CA VAL A 61 18.50 -8.27 5.51
C VAL A 61 19.47 -9.44 5.50
N GLU A 62 19.19 -10.48 6.29
CA GLU A 62 19.99 -11.71 6.31
C GLU A 62 20.01 -12.42 4.95
N PHE A 63 18.82 -12.55 4.31
CA PHE A 63 18.71 -13.07 2.95
C PHE A 63 19.54 -12.24 1.96
N ALA A 64 19.45 -10.91 2.03
CA ALA A 64 20.20 -10.01 1.15
C ALA A 64 21.72 -10.20 1.28
N ARG A 65 22.21 -10.36 2.51
CA ARG A 65 23.64 -10.55 2.79
C ARG A 65 24.17 -11.92 2.32
N ALA A 66 23.30 -12.91 2.25
CA ALA A 66 23.66 -14.28 1.85
C ALA A 66 23.66 -14.50 0.33
N GLN A 67 23.34 -13.46 -0.49
CA GLN A 67 23.25 -13.63 -1.93
C GLN A 67 24.62 -13.89 -2.57
N PRO A 68 24.70 -14.88 -3.51
CA PRO A 68 25.92 -15.08 -4.31
C PRO A 68 26.20 -13.83 -5.16
N GLY A 69 27.41 -13.31 -5.09
CA GLY A 69 27.80 -12.11 -5.83
C GLY A 69 27.85 -10.82 -5.00
N GLY A 70 27.61 -10.94 -3.70
CA GLY A 70 27.68 -9.85 -2.75
C GLY A 70 26.32 -9.48 -2.16
N PRO A 71 26.30 -8.66 -1.10
CA PRO A 71 25.08 -8.27 -0.46
C PRO A 71 24.21 -7.49 -1.44
N GLY A 72 22.95 -7.92 -1.59
CA GLY A 72 21.94 -7.13 -2.27
C GLY A 72 21.68 -5.84 -1.48
N ASN A 73 21.48 -4.74 -2.18
CA ASN A 73 21.17 -3.46 -1.57
C ASN A 73 19.65 -3.25 -1.61
N TYR A 74 18.97 -3.52 -0.50
CA TYR A 74 17.52 -3.50 -0.43
C TYR A 74 16.99 -2.40 0.48
N ALA A 75 15.90 -1.81 0.09
CA ALA A 75 15.00 -1.05 0.96
C ALA A 75 13.80 -1.91 1.30
N ILE A 76 13.55 -2.13 2.58
CA ILE A 76 12.56 -3.07 3.11
C ILE A 76 11.57 -2.29 3.95
N PHE A 77 10.28 -2.48 3.70
CA PHE A 77 9.19 -1.80 4.42
C PHE A 77 8.17 -2.83 4.90
N VAL A 78 7.74 -2.72 6.14
CA VAL A 78 6.59 -3.46 6.69
C VAL A 78 5.52 -2.46 7.07
N LEU A 79 4.34 -2.62 6.49
CA LEU A 79 3.18 -1.74 6.67
C LEU A 79 2.12 -2.40 7.53
N ALA A 80 1.42 -1.58 8.31
CA ALA A 80 0.15 -1.92 8.95
C ALA A 80 -1.00 -1.92 7.94
N PRO A 81 -2.20 -2.47 8.28
CA PRO A 81 -3.37 -2.50 7.39
C PRO A 81 -3.85 -1.13 6.92
N ASN A 82 -3.61 -0.07 7.68
CA ASN A 82 -3.92 1.31 7.32
C ASN A 82 -2.88 1.98 6.42
N GLY A 83 -1.80 1.27 6.08
CA GLY A 83 -0.71 1.77 5.23
C GLY A 83 0.43 2.48 5.97
N ASP A 84 0.36 2.62 7.28
CA ASP A 84 1.43 3.19 8.08
C ASP A 84 2.65 2.25 8.13
N ILE A 85 3.85 2.83 8.16
CA ILE A 85 5.08 2.06 8.30
C ILE A 85 5.21 1.60 9.76
N VAL A 86 5.25 0.28 9.96
CA VAL A 86 5.49 -0.33 11.28
C VAL A 86 6.98 -0.49 11.51
N ASP A 87 7.72 -0.90 10.47
CA ASP A 87 9.17 -1.02 10.48
C ASP A 87 9.74 -0.85 9.07
N ALA A 88 10.97 -0.36 8.99
CA ALA A 88 11.68 -0.19 7.74
C ALA A 88 13.20 -0.28 7.93
N HIS A 89 13.89 -0.74 6.88
CA HIS A 89 15.34 -0.72 6.81
C HIS A 89 15.81 -0.43 5.39
N VAL A 90 16.69 0.55 5.26
CA VAL A 90 17.35 0.88 4.00
C VAL A 90 18.81 0.50 4.14
N MET A 91 19.25 -0.48 3.37
CA MET A 91 20.65 -0.92 3.38
C MET A 91 21.55 0.09 2.68
N ASP A 92 22.83 0.09 3.04
CA ASP A 92 23.81 0.98 2.44
C ASP A 92 23.89 0.76 0.92
N GLY A 93 23.98 1.86 0.16
CA GLY A 93 24.11 1.83 -1.29
C GLY A 93 22.80 1.60 -2.07
N VAL A 94 21.64 1.53 -1.41
CA VAL A 94 20.36 1.54 -2.10
C VAL A 94 20.16 2.87 -2.82
N LEU A 95 19.80 2.80 -4.10
CA LEU A 95 19.45 4.00 -4.85
C LEU A 95 18.08 4.55 -4.39
N PRO A 96 17.87 5.88 -4.46
CA PRO A 96 16.58 6.50 -4.05
C PRO A 96 15.37 5.83 -4.69
N ILE A 97 15.46 5.44 -5.96
CA ILE A 97 14.38 4.73 -6.65
C ILE A 97 14.04 3.38 -6.00
N GLY A 98 15.03 2.69 -5.41
CA GLY A 98 14.82 1.44 -4.67
C GLY A 98 13.99 1.65 -3.40
N VAL A 99 14.21 2.77 -2.71
CA VAL A 99 13.44 3.17 -1.52
C VAL A 99 11.98 3.41 -1.90
N GLU A 100 11.74 4.27 -2.90
CA GLU A 100 10.40 4.60 -3.38
C GLU A 100 9.64 3.36 -3.87
N THR A 101 10.29 2.54 -4.70
CA THR A 101 9.65 1.34 -5.25
C THR A 101 9.39 0.27 -4.20
N GLY A 102 10.24 0.13 -3.18
CA GLY A 102 10.02 -0.76 -2.04
C GLY A 102 8.72 -0.43 -1.32
N LEU A 103 8.53 0.85 -0.97
CA LEU A 103 7.31 1.32 -0.32
C LEU A 103 6.06 1.15 -1.22
N LEU A 104 6.18 1.49 -2.51
CA LEU A 104 5.07 1.34 -3.47
C LEU A 104 4.66 -0.12 -3.67
N LYS A 105 5.61 -1.07 -3.65
CA LYS A 105 5.34 -2.51 -3.73
C LYS A 105 4.58 -3.00 -2.49
N ALA A 106 4.98 -2.54 -1.28
CA ALA A 106 4.25 -2.84 -0.05
C ALA A 106 2.80 -2.33 -0.12
N LYS A 107 2.59 -1.09 -0.52
CA LYS A 107 1.26 -0.49 -0.70
C LYS A 107 0.44 -1.24 -1.74
N THR A 108 1.04 -1.62 -2.87
CA THR A 108 0.36 -2.40 -3.92
C THR A 108 -0.15 -3.74 -3.37
N ALA A 109 0.70 -4.47 -2.63
CA ALA A 109 0.31 -5.74 -2.03
C ALA A 109 -0.77 -5.58 -0.94
N LEU A 110 -0.68 -4.50 -0.15
CA LEU A 110 -1.66 -4.17 0.90
C LEU A 110 -3.04 -3.90 0.30
N TYR A 111 -3.14 -2.99 -0.67
CA TYR A 111 -4.41 -2.56 -1.24
C TYR A 111 -5.05 -3.62 -2.14
N ALA A 112 -4.24 -4.37 -2.89
CA ALA A 112 -4.73 -5.45 -3.73
C ALA A 112 -4.94 -6.78 -2.97
N ARG A 113 -4.45 -6.90 -1.74
CA ARG A 113 -4.47 -8.12 -0.91
C ARG A 113 -3.89 -9.33 -1.62
N THR A 114 -2.87 -9.10 -2.44
CA THR A 114 -2.23 -10.14 -3.26
C THR A 114 -0.79 -9.71 -3.57
N PRO A 115 0.12 -10.63 -3.91
CA PRO A 115 1.47 -10.28 -4.33
C PRO A 115 1.48 -9.21 -5.44
N SER A 116 2.39 -8.25 -5.37
CA SER A 116 2.47 -7.17 -6.37
C SER A 116 2.80 -7.70 -7.77
N SER A 117 3.50 -8.83 -7.89
CA SER A 117 3.68 -9.56 -9.16
C SER A 117 2.38 -10.10 -9.74
N ALA A 118 1.46 -10.60 -8.91
CA ALA A 118 0.14 -11.04 -9.34
C ALA A 118 -0.72 -9.86 -9.83
N VAL A 119 -0.59 -8.69 -9.19
CA VAL A 119 -1.23 -7.46 -9.68
C VAL A 119 -0.69 -7.09 -11.05
N ALA A 120 0.64 -7.17 -11.24
CA ALA A 120 1.28 -6.91 -12.53
C ALA A 120 0.79 -7.84 -13.64
N GLN A 121 0.53 -9.12 -13.32
CA GLN A 121 -0.02 -10.10 -14.27
C GLN A 121 -1.49 -9.81 -14.60
N ARG A 122 -2.30 -9.49 -13.58
CA ARG A 122 -3.73 -9.16 -13.77
C ARG A 122 -3.94 -7.95 -14.68
N PHE A 123 -3.06 -6.96 -14.58
CA PHE A 123 -3.07 -5.74 -15.40
C PHE A 123 -1.90 -5.77 -16.39
N SER A 124 -1.85 -6.81 -17.23
CA SER A 124 -0.79 -6.96 -18.24
C SER A 124 -0.96 -6.04 -19.43
N ASP A 125 -2.19 -5.62 -19.74
CA ASP A 125 -2.49 -4.67 -20.79
C ASP A 125 -2.20 -3.22 -20.38
N VAL A 126 -1.91 -2.36 -21.37
CA VAL A 126 -1.53 -0.96 -21.13
C VAL A 126 -2.70 -0.16 -20.59
N ASP A 127 -3.89 -0.33 -21.15
CA ASP A 127 -5.07 0.46 -20.80
C ASP A 127 -5.50 0.18 -19.36
N GLY A 128 -5.53 -1.09 -18.96
CA GLY A 128 -5.83 -1.47 -17.58
C GLY A 128 -4.83 -0.93 -16.57
N ARG A 129 -3.54 -0.83 -16.92
CA ARG A 129 -2.52 -0.19 -16.08
C ARG A 129 -2.71 1.31 -15.97
N VAL A 130 -2.97 1.99 -17.09
CA VAL A 130 -3.18 3.44 -17.12
C VAL A 130 -4.39 3.81 -16.26
N ILE A 131 -5.52 3.14 -16.45
CA ILE A 131 -6.74 3.36 -15.64
C ILE A 131 -6.44 3.14 -14.14
N ARG A 132 -5.68 2.11 -13.78
CA ARG A 132 -5.36 1.81 -12.40
C ARG A 132 -4.41 2.84 -11.78
N LEU A 133 -3.43 3.34 -12.54
CA LEU A 133 -2.51 4.38 -12.10
C LEU A 133 -3.22 5.71 -11.92
N ASP A 134 -4.13 6.05 -12.82
CA ASP A 134 -4.94 7.27 -12.73
C ASP A 134 -5.87 7.23 -11.52
N LEU A 135 -6.61 6.14 -11.33
CA LEU A 135 -7.42 5.92 -10.14
C LEU A 135 -6.57 6.00 -8.86
N GLY A 136 -5.37 5.43 -8.88
CA GLY A 136 -4.42 5.49 -7.76
C GLY A 136 -4.02 6.92 -7.43
N LYS A 137 -3.76 7.74 -8.44
CA LYS A 137 -3.43 9.14 -8.29
C LYS A 137 -4.58 9.94 -7.65
N GLU A 138 -5.79 9.77 -8.15
CA GLU A 138 -6.98 10.46 -7.65
C GLU A 138 -7.38 10.04 -6.23
N SER A 139 -7.23 8.75 -5.90
CA SER A 139 -7.63 8.18 -4.61
C SER A 139 -6.51 8.15 -3.56
N GLY A 140 -5.28 8.55 -3.91
CA GLY A 140 -4.11 8.42 -3.06
C GLY A 140 -3.61 6.96 -2.89
N LEU A 141 -4.17 6.01 -3.65
CA LEU A 141 -3.77 4.61 -3.67
C LEU A 141 -2.66 4.39 -4.70
N ALA A 142 -1.42 4.36 -4.25
CA ALA A 142 -0.29 4.13 -5.15
C ALA A 142 -0.17 2.65 -5.53
N TYR A 143 -0.03 2.38 -6.84
CA TYR A 143 0.24 1.04 -7.40
C TYR A 143 1.59 1.02 -8.10
N TYR A 144 2.30 -0.11 -7.97
CA TYR A 144 3.54 -0.37 -8.70
C TYR A 144 3.54 -1.81 -9.22
N PHE A 145 3.46 -1.98 -10.53
CA PHE A 145 3.26 -3.26 -11.21
C PHE A 145 4.56 -4.05 -11.39
N VAL A 146 5.29 -4.23 -10.29
CA VAL A 146 6.53 -5.03 -10.25
C VAL A 146 6.53 -5.87 -8.97
N GLY A 147 7.05 -7.09 -9.03
CA GLY A 147 7.17 -7.98 -7.89
C GLY A 147 8.07 -7.41 -6.78
N GLY A 148 7.82 -7.85 -5.56
CA GLY A 148 8.55 -7.45 -4.36
C GLY A 148 7.66 -7.02 -3.20
N GLY A 149 6.35 -6.93 -3.40
CA GLY A 149 5.37 -6.69 -2.36
C GLY A 149 4.53 -7.92 -2.06
N LEU A 150 4.40 -8.31 -0.80
CA LEU A 150 3.59 -9.44 -0.34
C LEU A 150 2.65 -9.02 0.79
N PRO A 151 1.36 -9.44 0.77
CA PRO A 151 0.46 -9.24 1.89
C PRO A 151 0.89 -10.14 3.06
N ILE A 152 0.70 -9.67 4.28
CA ILE A 152 0.91 -10.45 5.50
C ILE A 152 -0.46 -10.85 6.03
N VAL A 153 -0.77 -12.15 5.94
CA VAL A 153 -2.08 -12.70 6.30
C VAL A 153 -1.90 -13.75 7.38
N VAL A 154 -2.67 -13.63 8.47
CA VAL A 154 -2.70 -14.60 9.56
C VAL A 154 -4.17 -14.92 9.84
N GLU A 155 -4.52 -16.20 9.89
CA GLU A 155 -5.90 -16.66 10.11
C GLU A 155 -6.94 -15.97 9.21
N ASN A 156 -6.61 -15.85 7.91
CA ASN A 156 -7.40 -15.14 6.89
C ASN A 156 -7.58 -13.63 7.12
N ASN A 157 -6.90 -13.06 8.11
CA ASN A 157 -6.90 -11.62 8.35
C ASN A 157 -5.65 -10.97 7.75
N LEU A 158 -5.86 -9.92 6.94
CA LEU A 158 -4.76 -9.08 6.47
C LEU A 158 -4.28 -8.21 7.64
N ILE A 159 -3.08 -8.48 8.13
CA ILE A 159 -2.48 -7.76 9.27
C ILE A 159 -1.39 -6.78 8.85
N GLY A 160 -1.05 -6.73 7.58
CA GLY A 160 -0.03 -5.82 7.02
C GLY A 160 0.44 -6.24 5.64
N ALA A 161 1.54 -5.65 5.20
CA ALA A 161 2.25 -6.04 3.99
C ALA A 161 3.75 -5.76 4.13
N ILE A 162 4.57 -6.54 3.44
CA ILE A 162 5.99 -6.25 3.23
C ILE A 162 6.21 -5.78 1.80
N GLY A 163 7.17 -4.86 1.59
CA GLY A 163 7.65 -4.47 0.28
C GLY A 163 9.17 -4.30 0.28
N VAL A 164 9.79 -4.78 -0.77
CA VAL A 164 11.24 -4.75 -0.97
C VAL A 164 11.53 -4.11 -2.32
N GLY A 165 12.51 -3.22 -2.36
CA GLY A 165 12.97 -2.55 -3.57
C GLY A 165 14.47 -2.38 -3.61
N GLY A 166 15.03 -2.19 -4.80
CA GLY A 166 16.45 -1.91 -5.02
C GLY A 166 17.26 -3.09 -5.57
N GLY A 167 16.73 -4.31 -5.55
CA GLY A 167 17.43 -5.50 -6.01
C GLY A 167 16.71 -6.30 -7.10
N ASN A 168 17.33 -7.38 -7.51
CA ASN A 168 16.77 -8.29 -8.51
C ASN A 168 15.89 -9.39 -7.90
N MET A 169 16.00 -9.61 -6.59
CA MET A 169 15.32 -10.68 -5.84
C MET A 169 14.40 -10.13 -4.76
N ASP A 170 13.80 -8.97 -5.02
CA ASP A 170 12.95 -8.25 -4.06
C ASP A 170 11.83 -9.13 -3.51
N GLU A 171 11.10 -9.83 -4.38
CA GLU A 171 9.98 -10.68 -3.99
C GLU A 171 10.44 -11.95 -3.26
N GLN A 172 11.60 -12.49 -3.65
CA GLN A 172 12.20 -13.63 -2.96
C GLN A 172 12.65 -13.25 -1.54
N CYS A 173 13.25 -12.06 -1.36
CA CYS A 173 13.60 -11.54 -0.05
C CYS A 173 12.37 -11.46 0.86
N ALA A 174 11.30 -10.83 0.36
CA ALA A 174 10.03 -10.74 1.09
C ALA A 174 9.47 -12.12 1.43
N TYR A 175 9.45 -13.04 0.47
CA TYR A 175 8.94 -14.39 0.64
C TYR A 175 9.73 -15.21 1.68
N GLN A 176 11.06 -15.20 1.59
CA GLN A 176 11.92 -15.91 2.53
C GLN A 176 11.82 -15.34 3.94
N ALA A 177 11.72 -14.01 4.06
CA ALA A 177 11.53 -13.35 5.33
C ALA A 177 10.20 -13.76 6.00
N LEU A 178 9.10 -13.74 5.25
CA LEU A 178 7.79 -14.18 5.77
C LEU A 178 7.81 -15.67 6.13
N THR A 179 8.40 -16.50 5.28
CA THR A 179 8.51 -17.95 5.53
C THR A 179 9.31 -18.25 6.80
N LYS A 180 10.42 -17.53 7.01
CA LYS A 180 11.28 -17.71 8.19
C LYS A 180 10.58 -17.31 9.48
N VAL A 181 9.82 -16.22 9.47
CA VAL A 181 9.24 -15.63 10.69
C VAL A 181 7.83 -16.15 10.98
N LEU A 182 7.01 -16.33 9.95
CA LEU A 182 5.59 -16.70 10.10
C LEU A 182 5.29 -18.15 9.72
N GLY A 183 6.27 -18.88 9.17
CA GLY A 183 6.09 -20.22 8.67
C GLY A 183 5.74 -20.29 7.17
N PRO A 184 5.36 -21.48 6.67
CA PRO A 184 5.13 -21.70 5.25
C PRO A 184 4.17 -20.69 4.63
N GLN A 185 4.56 -20.11 3.49
CA GLN A 185 3.77 -19.14 2.74
C GLN A 185 3.20 -19.80 1.47
N PRO A 186 2.08 -19.30 0.94
CA PRO A 186 1.59 -19.71 -0.37
C PRO A 186 2.68 -19.52 -1.45
N PRO A 187 2.73 -20.38 -2.49
CA PRO A 187 3.74 -20.24 -3.53
C PRO A 187 3.60 -18.89 -4.23
N LEU A 188 4.75 -18.30 -4.59
CA LEU A 188 4.77 -17.07 -5.37
C LEU A 188 4.11 -17.29 -6.74
N PRO A 189 3.45 -16.26 -7.31
CA PRO A 189 2.95 -16.34 -8.66
C PRO A 189 4.08 -16.68 -9.63
N THR A 190 3.87 -17.69 -10.48
CA THR A 190 4.83 -17.98 -11.55
C THR A 190 4.92 -16.76 -12.46
N PRO A 191 6.12 -16.23 -12.76
CA PRO A 191 6.25 -15.16 -13.73
C PRO A 191 5.55 -15.59 -15.01
N ALA A 192 4.59 -14.80 -15.50
CA ALA A 192 4.09 -14.99 -16.84
C ALA A 192 5.32 -14.97 -17.75
N GLY A 193 5.64 -16.09 -18.39
CA GLY A 193 6.79 -16.18 -19.27
C GLY A 193 6.77 -14.93 -20.14
N ARG A 194 7.89 -14.23 -20.23
CA ARG A 194 8.01 -13.16 -21.22
C ARG A 194 7.65 -13.82 -22.52
N GLY A 195 6.48 -13.53 -23.08
CA GLY A 195 6.01 -14.11 -24.31
C GLY A 195 7.16 -14.08 -25.31
N ALA A 196 7.48 -15.23 -25.86
CA ALA A 196 8.45 -15.29 -26.95
C ALA A 196 8.02 -14.21 -27.97
N PRO A 197 8.95 -13.39 -28.49
CA PRO A 197 8.59 -12.34 -29.42
C PRO A 197 7.87 -12.95 -30.61
N GLY A 198 6.56 -12.67 -30.74
CA GLY A 198 5.77 -12.83 -31.95
C GLY A 198 5.79 -14.19 -32.60
N GLY A 199 5.17 -15.20 -32.00
CA GLY A 199 4.59 -16.27 -32.77
C GLY A 199 3.37 -15.71 -33.51
N SER A 200 3.48 -15.41 -34.78
CA SER A 200 2.34 -15.08 -35.66
C SER A 200 1.27 -16.18 -35.49
N PRO A 201 -0.02 -15.83 -35.37
CA PRO A 201 -1.06 -16.83 -35.32
C PRO A 201 -0.98 -17.68 -36.62
N PRO A 202 -1.20 -19.01 -36.53
CA PRO A 202 -1.18 -19.83 -37.72
C PRO A 202 -2.23 -19.30 -38.72
N ALA A 203 -1.78 -19.01 -39.93
CA ALA A 203 -2.66 -18.59 -41.00
C ALA A 203 -3.73 -19.65 -41.19
N GLY A 204 -4.97 -19.32 -40.86
CA GLY A 204 -6.11 -20.17 -41.06
C GLY A 204 -6.24 -20.50 -42.56
N GLY A 205 -5.93 -21.74 -42.90
CA GLY A 205 -6.16 -22.28 -44.25
C GLY A 205 -7.65 -22.22 -44.59
N ALA A 206 -8.03 -21.22 -45.35
CA ALA A 206 -9.33 -21.20 -46.02
C ALA A 206 -9.39 -22.32 -47.06
N GLY A 207 -9.87 -23.47 -46.67
CA GLY A 207 -10.24 -24.55 -47.56
C GLY A 207 -11.42 -24.12 -48.45
N ARG A 208 -11.09 -23.67 -49.65
CA ARG A 208 -12.02 -23.41 -50.74
C ARG A 208 -12.38 -24.77 -51.35
N GLN A 209 -13.46 -25.39 -50.91
CA GLN A 209 -14.09 -26.50 -51.61
C GLN A 209 -14.95 -25.93 -52.74
N GLY A 210 -14.42 -26.01 -53.95
CA GLY A 210 -15.19 -25.89 -55.19
C GLY A 210 -16.01 -27.15 -55.45
N GLY A 211 -17.33 -27.05 -55.34
CA GLY A 211 -18.27 -28.04 -55.87
C GLY A 211 -18.77 -27.59 -57.23
N ARG A 212 -18.26 -28.23 -58.29
CA ARG A 212 -18.92 -28.31 -59.60
C ARG A 212 -19.83 -29.52 -59.57
N GLY A 213 -21.01 -29.38 -60.10
CA GLY A 213 -21.95 -30.47 -60.48
C GLY A 213 -23.20 -29.86 -61.08
N GLN A 214 -23.29 -29.99 -62.26
CA GLN A 214 -24.25 -30.27 -63.28
C GLN A 214 -25.70 -29.95 -62.94
#